data_69e19b61189f664491d08935cf834e60
#
_entry.id   69e19b61189f664491d08935cf834e60
#
_cell.length_a   1.000
_cell.length_b   1.000
_cell.length_c   1.000
_cell.angle_alpha   90.00
_cell.angle_beta   90.00
_cell.angle_gamma   90.00
#
_symmetry.space_group_name_H-M   'P 1'
#
loop_
_entity.id
_entity.type
_entity.pdbx_description
1 polymer ?
#
loop_
_entity_poly.entity_id
_entity_poly.type
_entity_poly.pdbx_seq_one_letter_code
_entity_poly.pdbx_strand_id
1 'polypeptide(L)'
;MIPLIVSGASGQLGKACIENLSFLEGYNVYSFDRRQLDISDRDKISRVLSSLPKVKYWINCAAYTKVDDAEKNAHEANLYNAIAPGHIADACKEAGVHLFDFSSDYVYHNDLRRPLKETDPTEPKGIYAQSKRDGELAIAGSGASHTILRTSWVYGPGGHNFVNTMLRL
;
A
#
# COMPACT_ATOMS: atom_id res chain seq x y z
N MET A 1 10.12 -16.59 15.58
CA MET A 1 9.01 -15.96 14.86
C MET A 1 9.56 -15.01 13.82
N ILE A 2 8.94 -14.91 12.65
CA ILE A 2 9.35 -14.07 11.52
C ILE A 2 8.80 -12.64 11.76
N PRO A 3 9.67 -11.63 11.96
CA PRO A 3 9.22 -10.27 12.18
C PRO A 3 8.70 -9.66 10.85
N LEU A 4 7.53 -9.05 10.88
CA LEU A 4 6.94 -8.31 9.76
C LEU A 4 6.30 -7.00 10.21
N ILE A 5 6.31 -6.00 9.33
CA ILE A 5 5.67 -4.70 9.53
C ILE A 5 4.36 -4.63 8.75
N VAL A 6 3.33 -4.04 9.35
CA VAL A 6 2.12 -3.59 8.67
C VAL A 6 1.96 -2.09 8.89
N SER A 7 2.12 -1.27 7.84
CA SER A 7 1.80 0.17 7.89
C SER A 7 0.36 0.42 7.44
N GLY A 8 -0.26 1.50 7.92
CA GLY A 8 -1.68 1.75 7.68
C GLY A 8 -2.61 0.88 8.53
N ALA A 9 -2.17 0.49 9.72
CA ALA A 9 -2.82 -0.44 10.64
C ALA A 9 -4.27 -0.07 11.02
N SER A 10 -4.62 1.22 11.03
CA SER A 10 -5.97 1.70 11.36
C SER A 10 -6.95 1.65 10.18
N GLY A 11 -6.45 1.47 8.95
CA GLY A 11 -7.27 1.36 7.73
C GLY A 11 -7.99 0.01 7.62
N GLN A 12 -8.98 -0.08 6.70
CA GLN A 12 -9.73 -1.32 6.47
C GLN A 12 -8.83 -2.50 6.13
N LEU A 13 -7.94 -2.31 5.16
CA LEU A 13 -7.02 -3.37 4.71
C LEU A 13 -6.00 -3.72 5.79
N GLY A 14 -5.41 -2.72 6.45
CA GLY A 14 -4.44 -2.95 7.53
C GLY A 14 -5.01 -3.76 8.69
N LYS A 15 -6.23 -3.44 9.12
CA LYS A 15 -6.94 -4.23 10.15
C LYS A 15 -7.16 -5.67 9.73
N ALA A 16 -7.65 -5.88 8.49
CA ALA A 16 -7.86 -7.23 7.96
C ALA A 16 -6.56 -8.02 7.86
N CYS A 17 -5.46 -7.40 7.41
CA CYS A 17 -4.15 -8.04 7.39
C CYS A 17 -3.68 -8.44 8.77
N ILE A 18 -3.78 -7.54 9.77
CA ILE A 18 -3.34 -7.82 11.15
C ILE A 18 -4.17 -8.94 11.75
N GLU A 19 -5.49 -8.90 11.61
CA GLU A 19 -6.39 -9.94 12.11
C GLU A 19 -6.03 -11.32 11.53
N ASN A 20 -5.92 -11.42 10.20
CA ASN A 20 -5.59 -12.69 9.55
C ASN A 20 -4.18 -13.18 9.90
N LEU A 21 -3.20 -12.29 9.98
CA LEU A 21 -1.84 -12.65 10.38
C LEU A 21 -1.75 -13.11 11.84
N SER A 22 -2.65 -12.65 12.72
CA SER A 22 -2.69 -13.08 14.12
C SER A 22 -3.07 -14.55 14.31
N PHE A 23 -3.75 -15.15 13.32
CA PHE A 23 -4.08 -16.59 13.31
C PHE A 23 -2.95 -17.47 12.74
N LEU A 24 -1.91 -16.87 12.15
CA LEU A 24 -0.80 -17.60 11.57
C LEU A 24 0.32 -17.75 12.61
N GLU A 25 0.62 -19.00 12.96
CA GLU A 25 1.77 -19.29 13.81
C GLU A 25 3.09 -18.91 13.11
N GLY A 26 4.08 -18.50 13.89
CA GLY A 26 5.42 -18.24 13.40
C GLY A 26 5.71 -16.79 12.96
N TYR A 27 4.71 -15.89 13.00
CA TYR A 27 4.90 -14.47 12.69
C TYR A 27 4.85 -13.59 13.93
N ASN A 28 5.64 -12.51 13.92
CA ASN A 28 5.59 -11.42 14.90
C ASN A 28 5.26 -10.13 14.16
N VAL A 29 4.02 -9.63 14.34
CA VAL A 29 3.46 -8.51 13.60
C VAL A 29 3.69 -7.19 14.34
N TYR A 30 4.44 -6.28 13.74
CA TYR A 30 4.61 -4.89 14.18
C TYR A 30 3.71 -3.99 13.36
N SER A 31 2.62 -3.51 13.94
CA SER A 31 1.62 -2.72 13.25
C SER A 31 1.71 -1.24 13.61
N PHE A 32 1.65 -0.37 12.60
CA PHE A 32 1.77 1.07 12.76
C PHE A 32 0.62 1.80 12.07
N ASP A 33 -0.07 2.65 12.80
CA ASP A 33 -0.98 3.63 12.22
C ASP A 33 -0.23 4.89 11.78
N ARG A 34 -0.92 5.86 11.14
CA ARG A 34 -0.32 7.11 10.65
C ARG A 34 0.34 7.94 11.75
N ARG A 35 -0.14 7.90 12.99
CA ARG A 35 0.42 8.66 14.11
C ARG A 35 1.75 8.07 14.56
N GLN A 36 1.83 6.75 14.56
CA GLN A 36 3.02 6.00 14.96
C GLN A 36 4.08 6.00 13.85
N LEU A 37 3.66 5.84 12.59
CA LEU A 37 4.52 5.83 11.40
C LEU A 37 3.83 6.56 10.25
N ASP A 38 4.15 7.85 10.07
CA ASP A 38 3.84 8.54 8.82
C ASP A 38 4.82 8.08 7.75
N ILE A 39 4.32 7.37 6.74
CA ILE A 39 5.13 6.80 5.67
C ILE A 39 5.74 7.84 4.73
N SER A 40 5.32 9.11 4.80
CA SER A 40 5.95 10.21 4.08
C SER A 40 7.26 10.68 4.72
N ASP A 41 7.50 10.33 5.99
CA ASP A 41 8.71 10.66 6.76
C ASP A 41 9.77 9.57 6.57
N ARG A 42 10.73 9.82 5.65
CA ARG A 42 11.82 8.89 5.34
C ARG A 42 12.68 8.54 6.55
N ASP A 43 12.96 9.51 7.41
CA ASP A 43 13.80 9.29 8.58
C ASP A 43 13.07 8.41 9.61
N LYS A 44 11.76 8.59 9.73
CA LYS A 44 10.92 7.77 10.61
C LYS A 44 10.84 6.33 10.14
N ILE A 45 10.74 6.09 8.82
CA ILE A 45 10.82 4.76 8.22
C ILE A 45 12.12 4.07 8.62
N SER A 46 13.26 4.73 8.41
CA SER A 46 14.58 4.18 8.72
C SER A 46 14.76 3.90 10.21
N ARG A 47 14.28 4.81 11.07
CA ARG A 47 14.30 4.62 12.53
C ARG A 47 13.48 3.42 12.98
N VAL A 48 12.27 3.24 12.44
CA VAL A 48 11.43 2.09 12.77
C VAL A 48 12.12 0.79 12.37
N LEU A 49 12.64 0.69 11.15
CA LEU A 49 13.37 -0.51 10.71
C LEU A 49 14.58 -0.83 11.59
N SER A 50 15.34 0.19 11.98
CA SER A 50 16.54 0.01 12.82
C SER A 50 16.20 -0.36 14.27
N SER A 51 15.03 -0.01 14.77
CA SER A 51 14.60 -0.29 16.14
C SER A 51 14.00 -1.69 16.33
N LEU A 52 13.68 -2.37 15.26
CA LEU A 52 13.04 -3.69 15.28
C LEU A 52 14.05 -4.82 15.08
N PRO A 53 13.75 -6.05 15.51
CA PRO A 53 14.49 -7.24 15.11
C PRO A 53 14.54 -7.32 13.57
N LYS A 54 15.49 -8.11 13.02
CA LYS A 54 15.66 -8.25 11.57
C LYS A 54 14.33 -8.60 10.87
N VAL A 55 13.62 -7.55 10.41
CA VAL A 55 12.34 -7.64 9.68
C VAL A 55 12.56 -8.40 8.38
N LYS A 56 11.60 -9.24 8.00
CA LYS A 56 11.61 -9.99 6.74
C LYS A 56 10.63 -9.44 5.71
N TYR A 57 9.49 -8.93 6.16
CA TYR A 57 8.41 -8.48 5.30
C TYR A 57 7.87 -7.13 5.78
N TRP A 58 7.52 -6.28 4.83
CA TRP A 58 6.74 -5.06 5.06
C TRP A 58 5.49 -5.10 4.21
N ILE A 59 4.33 -5.05 4.82
CA ILE A 59 3.03 -4.95 4.16
C ILE A 59 2.56 -3.49 4.28
N ASN A 60 2.61 -2.75 3.18
CA ASN A 60 2.18 -1.36 3.15
C ASN A 60 0.70 -1.26 2.78
N CYS A 61 -0.17 -1.08 3.78
CA CYS A 61 -1.60 -0.82 3.62
C CYS A 61 -1.95 0.69 3.70
N ALA A 62 -0.94 1.55 3.85
CA ALA A 62 -1.16 3.00 3.92
C ALA A 62 -1.19 3.59 2.51
N ALA A 63 -2.24 4.36 2.21
CA ALA A 63 -2.39 5.05 0.94
C ALA A 63 -3.38 6.22 1.07
N TYR A 64 -3.35 7.15 0.12
CA TYR A 64 -4.45 8.07 -0.14
C TYR A 64 -5.49 7.35 -1.00
N THR A 65 -6.71 7.19 -0.50
CA THR A 65 -7.73 6.33 -1.13
C THR A 65 -8.97 7.08 -1.62
N LYS A 66 -9.02 8.40 -1.44
CA LYS A 66 -10.16 9.22 -1.84
C LYS A 66 -10.03 9.61 -3.33
N VAL A 67 -10.58 8.78 -4.20
CA VAL A 67 -10.41 8.89 -5.66
C VAL A 67 -10.83 10.25 -6.18
N ASP A 68 -12.08 10.68 -5.89
CA ASP A 68 -12.63 11.95 -6.39
C ASP A 68 -11.95 13.17 -5.75
N ASP A 69 -11.58 13.08 -4.47
CA ASP A 69 -10.88 14.14 -3.77
C ASP A 69 -9.44 14.32 -4.27
N ALA A 70 -8.84 13.32 -4.87
CA ALA A 70 -7.47 13.37 -5.39
C ALA A 70 -7.30 14.48 -6.44
N GLU A 71 -8.33 14.76 -7.25
CA GLU A 71 -8.31 15.84 -8.25
C GLU A 71 -8.10 17.23 -7.61
N LYS A 72 -8.53 17.40 -6.36
CA LYS A 72 -8.35 18.65 -5.59
C LYS A 72 -7.13 18.59 -4.67
N ASN A 73 -6.67 17.40 -4.33
CA ASN A 73 -5.59 17.15 -3.38
C ASN A 73 -4.43 16.37 -4.03
N ALA A 74 -4.05 16.75 -5.25
CA ALA A 74 -3.04 16.06 -6.05
C ALA A 74 -1.69 15.90 -5.32
N HIS A 75 -1.29 16.91 -4.56
CA HIS A 75 -0.05 16.87 -3.78
C HIS A 75 -0.09 15.75 -2.72
N GLU A 76 -1.18 15.63 -1.96
CA GLU A 76 -1.32 14.62 -0.93
C GLU A 76 -1.45 13.21 -1.54
N ALA A 77 -2.22 13.08 -2.64
CA ALA A 77 -2.32 11.82 -3.38
C ALA A 77 -0.94 11.36 -3.89
N ASN A 78 -0.16 12.24 -4.49
CA ASN A 78 1.20 11.93 -4.96
C ASN A 78 2.13 11.60 -3.80
N LEU A 79 2.08 12.36 -2.70
CA LEU A 79 2.92 12.12 -1.52
C LEU A 79 2.72 10.71 -0.96
N TYR A 80 1.47 10.29 -0.72
CA TYR A 80 1.17 9.00 -0.08
C TYR A 80 1.08 7.81 -1.03
N ASN A 81 0.83 8.04 -2.33
CA ASN A 81 0.69 6.95 -3.29
C ASN A 81 1.92 6.74 -4.18
N ALA A 82 2.79 7.74 -4.32
CA ALA A 82 3.98 7.65 -5.17
C ALA A 82 5.28 7.81 -4.37
N ILE A 83 5.46 8.93 -3.69
CA ILE A 83 6.73 9.26 -3.01
C ILE A 83 6.97 8.34 -1.81
N ALA A 84 5.98 8.21 -0.92
CA ALA A 84 6.10 7.42 0.29
C ALA A 84 6.35 5.92 0.03
N PRO A 85 5.67 5.23 -0.91
CA PRO A 85 6.02 3.87 -1.31
C PRO A 85 7.46 3.74 -1.82
N GLY A 86 7.97 4.75 -2.54
CA GLY A 86 9.37 4.81 -2.95
C GLY A 86 10.33 4.85 -1.75
N HIS A 87 10.06 5.69 -0.75
CA HIS A 87 10.85 5.75 0.49
C HIS A 87 10.85 4.41 1.25
N ILE A 88 9.69 3.74 1.33
CA ILE A 88 9.60 2.41 1.94
C ILE A 88 10.44 1.40 1.15
N ALA A 89 10.34 1.43 -0.18
CA ALA A 89 11.09 0.51 -1.04
C ALA A 89 12.60 0.70 -0.91
N ASP A 90 13.10 1.94 -0.88
CA ASP A 90 14.51 2.25 -0.64
C ASP A 90 14.98 1.66 0.70
N ALA A 91 14.24 1.91 1.77
CA ALA A 91 14.56 1.40 3.09
C ALA A 91 14.49 -0.13 3.17
N CYS A 92 13.53 -0.74 2.50
CA CYS A 92 13.40 -2.20 2.39
C CYS A 92 14.59 -2.81 1.65
N LYS A 93 15.07 -2.18 0.57
CA LYS A 93 16.27 -2.59 -0.16
C LYS A 93 17.49 -2.60 0.74
N GLU A 94 17.74 -1.51 1.45
CA GLU A 94 18.88 -1.35 2.35
C GLU A 94 18.87 -2.40 3.48
N ALA A 95 17.68 -2.71 4.02
CA ALA A 95 17.50 -3.67 5.11
C ALA A 95 17.33 -5.14 4.66
N GLY A 96 17.21 -5.41 3.36
CA GLY A 96 16.95 -6.76 2.84
C GLY A 96 15.55 -7.28 3.18
N VAL A 97 14.57 -6.37 3.22
CA VAL A 97 13.16 -6.62 3.52
C VAL A 97 12.37 -6.79 2.22
N HIS A 98 11.45 -7.76 2.16
CA HIS A 98 10.53 -7.88 1.04
C HIS A 98 9.30 -6.99 1.26
N LEU A 99 9.00 -6.10 0.31
CA LEU A 99 7.88 -5.18 0.36
C LEU A 99 6.66 -5.75 -0.36
N PHE A 100 5.50 -5.75 0.31
CA PHE A 100 4.19 -5.92 -0.31
C PHE A 100 3.51 -4.56 -0.34
N ASP A 101 3.10 -4.09 -1.52
CA ASP A 101 2.36 -2.84 -1.71
C ASP A 101 1.06 -3.07 -2.47
N PHE A 102 0.04 -2.27 -2.18
CA PHE A 102 -1.26 -2.38 -2.83
C PHE A 102 -1.46 -1.25 -3.82
N SER A 103 -1.65 -1.61 -5.07
CA SER A 103 -2.06 -0.72 -6.16
C SER A 103 -3.53 -0.90 -6.52
N SER A 104 -3.95 -0.37 -7.65
CA SER A 104 -5.34 -0.32 -8.10
C SER A 104 -5.47 -0.77 -9.54
N ASP A 105 -6.63 -1.34 -9.89
CA ASP A 105 -7.05 -1.57 -11.26
C ASP A 105 -7.19 -0.29 -12.11
N TYR A 106 -7.37 0.86 -11.47
CA TYR A 106 -7.41 2.17 -12.14
C TYR A 106 -6.15 2.52 -12.92
N VAL A 107 -5.03 1.85 -12.66
CA VAL A 107 -3.81 2.04 -13.45
C VAL A 107 -3.95 1.55 -14.90
N TYR A 108 -4.92 0.67 -15.19
CA TYR A 108 -5.10 0.13 -16.54
C TYR A 108 -5.91 1.03 -17.46
N HIS A 109 -7.04 1.51 -17.04
CA HIS A 109 -8.02 2.35 -17.76
C HIS A 109 -8.02 2.20 -19.31
N ASN A 110 -7.77 0.98 -19.79
CA ASN A 110 -7.75 0.62 -21.22
C ASN A 110 -9.00 -0.23 -21.55
N ASP A 111 -9.48 -0.11 -22.77
CA ASP A 111 -10.67 -0.85 -23.26
C ASP A 111 -10.25 -2.21 -23.86
N LEU A 112 -9.52 -2.99 -23.07
CA LEU A 112 -9.23 -4.37 -23.44
C LEU A 112 -10.44 -5.24 -23.11
N ARG A 113 -11.22 -5.62 -24.12
CA ARG A 113 -12.44 -6.44 -23.99
C ARG A 113 -12.15 -7.90 -23.61
N ARG A 114 -11.26 -8.09 -22.63
CA ARG A 114 -10.86 -9.37 -22.05
C ARG A 114 -10.38 -9.16 -20.61
N PRO A 115 -10.27 -10.23 -19.81
CA PRO A 115 -9.59 -10.12 -18.50
C PRO A 115 -8.18 -9.53 -18.64
N LEU A 116 -7.83 -8.63 -17.73
CA LEU A 116 -6.53 -7.97 -17.70
C LEU A 116 -5.46 -8.91 -17.14
N LYS A 117 -4.23 -8.73 -17.61
CA LYS A 117 -3.03 -9.38 -17.10
C LYS A 117 -2.12 -8.33 -16.46
N GLU A 118 -1.25 -8.77 -15.57
CA GLU A 118 -0.29 -7.91 -14.88
C GLU A 118 0.68 -7.20 -15.85
N THR A 119 0.91 -7.82 -17.01
CA THR A 119 1.80 -7.33 -18.07
C THR A 119 1.11 -6.40 -19.07
N ASP A 120 -0.20 -6.21 -18.97
CA ASP A 120 -0.92 -5.33 -19.89
C ASP A 120 -0.47 -3.87 -19.71
N PRO A 121 -0.47 -3.08 -20.80
CA PRO A 121 -0.11 -1.67 -20.73
C PRO A 121 -0.98 -0.92 -19.72
N THR A 122 -0.36 -0.07 -18.93
CA THR A 122 -1.05 0.83 -18.01
C THR A 122 -1.33 2.17 -18.67
N GLU A 123 -2.53 2.70 -18.50
CA GLU A 123 -3.00 3.98 -19.02
C GLU A 123 -3.82 4.72 -17.96
N PRO A 124 -3.18 5.16 -16.86
CA PRO A 124 -3.88 5.77 -15.73
C PRO A 124 -4.57 7.08 -16.17
N LYS A 125 -5.83 7.25 -15.77
CA LYS A 125 -6.58 8.50 -15.98
C LYS A 125 -7.00 9.08 -14.64
N GLY A 126 -6.79 10.40 -14.48
CA GLY A 126 -7.00 11.11 -13.23
C GLY A 126 -5.84 10.98 -12.23
N ILE A 127 -5.83 11.89 -11.27
CA ILE A 127 -4.72 12.07 -10.31
C ILE A 127 -4.51 10.82 -9.43
N TYR A 128 -5.60 10.22 -8.95
CA TYR A 128 -5.48 9.01 -8.13
C TYR A 128 -4.78 7.86 -8.87
N ALA A 129 -5.28 7.55 -10.07
CA ALA A 129 -4.73 6.47 -10.90
C ALA A 129 -3.25 6.72 -11.24
N GLN A 130 -2.92 7.96 -11.63
CA GLN A 130 -1.55 8.36 -11.93
C GLN A 130 -0.66 8.21 -10.69
N SER A 131 -1.09 8.71 -9.52
CA SER A 131 -0.30 8.60 -8.29
C SER A 131 -0.03 7.14 -7.89
N LYS A 132 -1.01 6.24 -8.07
CA LYS A 132 -0.81 4.80 -7.83
C LYS A 132 0.19 4.20 -8.80
N ARG A 133 0.09 4.55 -10.08
CA ARG A 133 1.04 4.09 -11.11
C ARG A 133 2.46 4.59 -10.86
N ASP A 134 2.60 5.84 -10.46
CA ASP A 134 3.91 6.43 -10.13
C ASP A 134 4.55 5.72 -8.93
N GLY A 135 3.73 5.30 -7.95
CA GLY A 135 4.18 4.47 -6.83
C GLY A 135 4.70 3.10 -7.27
N GLU A 136 3.99 2.42 -8.19
CA GLU A 136 4.49 1.16 -8.78
C GLU A 136 5.85 1.36 -9.44
N LEU A 137 6.01 2.45 -10.18
CA LEU A 137 7.28 2.77 -10.86
C LEU A 137 8.40 3.10 -9.85
N ALA A 138 8.09 3.85 -8.79
CA ALA A 138 9.05 4.16 -7.73
C ALA A 138 9.54 2.89 -7.01
N ILE A 139 8.61 1.99 -6.66
CA ILE A 139 8.95 0.70 -6.03
C ILE A 139 9.81 -0.15 -6.98
N ALA A 140 9.39 -0.33 -8.22
CA ALA A 140 10.13 -1.12 -9.21
C ALA A 140 11.52 -0.53 -9.50
N GLY A 141 11.61 0.80 -9.61
CA GLY A 141 12.85 1.53 -9.86
C GLY A 141 13.85 1.49 -8.71
N SER A 142 13.39 1.28 -7.47
CA SER A 142 14.25 1.18 -6.28
C SER A 142 15.20 -0.03 -6.33
N GLY A 143 14.78 -1.11 -6.99
CA GLY A 143 15.47 -2.40 -6.99
C GLY A 143 15.29 -3.18 -5.68
N ALA A 144 14.32 -2.82 -4.83
CA ALA A 144 13.93 -3.61 -3.67
C ALA A 144 13.27 -4.94 -4.09
N SER A 145 13.38 -5.96 -3.25
CA SER A 145 12.55 -7.15 -3.37
C SER A 145 11.10 -6.77 -3.05
N HIS A 146 10.18 -6.95 -3.99
CA HIS A 146 8.80 -6.48 -3.81
C HIS A 146 7.76 -7.34 -4.51
N THR A 147 6.52 -7.19 -4.07
CA THR A 147 5.29 -7.67 -4.72
C THR A 147 4.28 -6.54 -4.72
N ILE A 148 3.77 -6.15 -5.88
CA ILE A 148 2.71 -5.15 -6.04
C ILE A 148 1.40 -5.89 -6.35
N LEU A 149 0.37 -5.64 -5.53
CA LEU A 149 -0.95 -6.25 -5.65
C LEU A 149 -1.94 -5.20 -6.17
N ARG A 150 -2.34 -5.30 -7.45
CA ARG A 150 -3.41 -4.46 -8.01
C ARG A 150 -4.75 -5.01 -7.59
N THR A 151 -5.53 -4.21 -6.86
CA THR A 151 -6.83 -4.59 -6.30
C THR A 151 -7.94 -3.71 -6.83
N SER A 152 -9.17 -4.23 -6.78
CA SER A 152 -10.37 -3.50 -7.17
C SER A 152 -11.46 -3.72 -6.12
N TRP A 153 -12.25 -2.67 -5.84
CA TRP A 153 -13.44 -2.79 -4.99
C TRP A 153 -13.20 -3.46 -3.64
N VAL A 154 -12.11 -3.13 -2.97
CA VAL A 154 -11.76 -3.72 -1.66
C VAL A 154 -12.89 -3.46 -0.66
N TYR A 155 -13.48 -4.51 -0.13
CA TYR A 155 -14.53 -4.45 0.87
C TYR A 155 -14.25 -5.44 2.01
N GLY A 156 -14.91 -5.23 3.15
CA GLY A 156 -14.79 -6.09 4.31
C GLY A 156 -15.60 -5.56 5.49
N PRO A 157 -15.64 -6.28 6.61
CA PRO A 157 -16.29 -5.82 7.82
C PRO A 157 -15.63 -4.52 8.31
N GLY A 158 -16.45 -3.53 8.61
CA GLY A 158 -15.99 -2.20 9.04
C GLY A 158 -15.50 -1.29 7.91
N GLY A 159 -15.29 -0.02 8.22
CA GLY A 159 -14.80 0.99 7.29
C GLY A 159 -15.84 1.49 6.26
N HIS A 160 -15.41 2.45 5.45
CA HIS A 160 -16.19 2.96 4.32
C HIS A 160 -15.86 2.15 3.07
N ASN A 161 -16.81 1.38 2.57
CA ASN A 161 -16.71 0.65 1.31
C ASN A 161 -18.09 0.58 0.64
N PHE A 162 -18.12 0.19 -0.64
CA PHE A 162 -19.34 0.14 -1.42
C PHE A 162 -20.43 -0.73 -0.77
N VAL A 163 -20.09 -1.91 -0.29
CA VAL A 163 -21.06 -2.85 0.33
C VAL A 163 -21.69 -2.22 1.57
N ASN A 164 -20.86 -1.69 2.47
CA ASN A 164 -21.36 -1.04 3.69
C ASN A 164 -22.17 0.23 3.39
N THR A 165 -21.90 0.93 2.29
CA THR A 165 -22.68 2.07 1.85
C THR A 165 -24.05 1.62 1.35
N MET A 166 -24.11 0.60 0.50
CA MET A 166 -25.39 0.07 0.00
C MET A 166 -26.28 -0.52 1.11
N LEU A 167 -25.69 -1.15 2.12
CA LEU A 167 -26.44 -1.71 3.25
C LEU A 167 -27.02 -0.65 4.19
N ARG A 168 -26.61 0.61 4.09
CA ARG A 168 -27.11 1.74 4.91
C ARG A 168 -28.16 2.59 4.21
N LEU A 169 -28.34 2.41 2.89
CA LEU A 169 -29.37 3.03 2.07
C LEU A 169 -30.68 2.26 2.11
#